data_248f70e4ce7f4e3da091c6ac84123d63
#
_entry.id   248f70e4ce7f4e3da091c6ac84123d63
#
_cell.length_a   1.000
_cell.length_b   1.000
_cell.length_c   1.000
_cell.angle_alpha   90.00
_cell.angle_beta   90.00
_cell.angle_gamma   90.00
#
_symmetry.space_group_name_H-M   'P 1'
#
loop_
_entity.id
_entity.type
_entity.pdbx_description
1 polymer ?
#
loop_
_entity_poly.entity_id
_entity_poly.type
_entity_poly.pdbx_seq_one_letter_code
_entity_poly.pdbx_strand_id
1 'polypeptide(L)'
;RVEPAQQSSQAALGVVAGHDAGGRVVQETRHFHEDGHTTSGRSKETAEDYRYFPEPDLVPVHVDAAWVERVRAAMPELPAVRNKRLKAEWGFSDEEFRDVVNAGVADEIAATVDAGASPAAARKWWMGEIARLANVREVAVAELGITPAHVVEVEELIAAKTINDKIAKQVLGLVADGEGAPKEVVTAKGLAVVSDDGALTEAVDAAIAANPDVAEKIKGGKMAAVGALIGPVMKATRGQADAGRVREIVLERLGVS
;
A
#
# COMPACT_ATOMS: atom_id res chain seq x y z
N ARG A 1 -29.49 -16.18 -26.09
CA ARG A 1 -29.82 -14.73 -25.91
C ARG A 1 -28.67 -14.11 -25.17
N VAL A 2 -27.88 -13.26 -25.82
CA VAL A 2 -26.81 -12.49 -25.16
C VAL A 2 -27.51 -11.35 -24.43
N GLU A 3 -27.19 -11.18 -23.13
CA GLU A 3 -27.80 -10.13 -22.31
C GLU A 3 -27.45 -8.72 -22.82
N PRO A 4 -28.34 -7.72 -22.70
CA PRO A 4 -28.08 -6.34 -23.14
C PRO A 4 -26.81 -5.72 -22.60
N ALA A 5 -26.37 -6.11 -21.40
CA ALA A 5 -25.15 -5.66 -20.76
C ALA A 5 -23.87 -6.16 -21.46
N GLN A 6 -23.88 -7.34 -22.06
CA GLN A 6 -22.72 -7.87 -22.80
C GLN A 6 -22.54 -7.18 -24.14
N GLN A 7 -23.64 -6.73 -24.77
CA GLN A 7 -23.59 -6.04 -26.04
C GLN A 7 -23.13 -4.59 -25.92
N SER A 8 -23.50 -3.91 -24.85
CA SER A 8 -22.99 -2.56 -24.58
C SER A 8 -21.47 -2.59 -24.34
N SER A 9 -20.96 -3.65 -23.71
CA SER A 9 -19.51 -3.85 -23.50
C SER A 9 -18.75 -4.12 -24.80
N GLN A 10 -19.32 -4.89 -25.73
CA GLN A 10 -18.70 -5.15 -27.03
C GLN A 10 -18.72 -3.91 -27.95
N ALA A 11 -19.80 -3.12 -27.90
CA ALA A 11 -19.86 -1.85 -28.62
C ALA A 11 -18.82 -0.83 -28.04
N ALA A 12 -18.66 -0.76 -26.73
CA ALA A 12 -17.65 0.07 -26.08
C ALA A 12 -16.22 -0.36 -26.45
N LEU A 13 -15.93 -1.67 -26.48
CA LEU A 13 -14.65 -2.22 -26.90
C LEU A 13 -14.33 -1.88 -28.37
N GLY A 14 -15.32 -1.94 -29.27
CA GLY A 14 -15.16 -1.53 -30.66
C GLY A 14 -14.84 -0.04 -30.82
N VAL A 15 -15.43 0.82 -29.99
CA VAL A 15 -15.16 2.27 -29.94
C VAL A 15 -13.74 2.54 -29.43
N VAL A 16 -13.31 1.88 -28.38
CA VAL A 16 -11.94 2.01 -27.83
C VAL A 16 -10.89 1.52 -28.84
N ALA A 17 -11.11 0.37 -29.48
CA ALA A 17 -10.19 -0.15 -30.48
C ALA A 17 -10.10 0.78 -31.72
N GLY A 18 -11.20 1.40 -32.13
CA GLY A 18 -11.19 2.38 -33.21
C GLY A 18 -10.42 3.66 -32.86
N HIS A 19 -10.49 4.12 -31.62
CA HIS A 19 -9.74 5.27 -31.12
C HIS A 19 -8.23 4.97 -31.04
N ASP A 20 -7.86 3.80 -30.53
CA ASP A 20 -6.47 3.36 -30.42
C ASP A 20 -5.79 3.17 -31.79
N ALA A 21 -6.58 2.85 -32.82
CA ALA A 21 -6.13 2.78 -34.21
C ALA A 21 -6.08 4.16 -34.91
N GLY A 22 -6.27 5.28 -34.19
CA GLY A 22 -6.29 6.63 -34.74
C GLY A 22 -7.60 7.01 -35.44
N GLY A 23 -8.63 6.21 -35.27
CA GLY A 23 -9.99 6.49 -35.80
C GLY A 23 -10.68 7.59 -34.99
N ARG A 24 -11.53 8.38 -35.67
CA ARG A 24 -12.37 9.37 -35.00
C ARG A 24 -13.65 8.70 -34.51
N VAL A 25 -13.93 8.82 -33.23
CA VAL A 25 -15.23 8.41 -32.68
C VAL A 25 -16.26 9.46 -33.00
N VAL A 26 -17.36 9.03 -33.65
CA VAL A 26 -18.50 9.88 -33.97
C VAL A 26 -19.65 9.49 -33.06
N GLN A 27 -20.22 10.47 -32.37
CA GLN A 27 -21.40 10.26 -31.53
C GLN A 27 -22.63 10.07 -32.46
N GLU A 28 -23.32 8.94 -32.28
CA GLU A 28 -24.50 8.61 -33.08
C GLU A 28 -25.52 7.85 -32.24
N THR A 29 -26.80 7.97 -32.64
CA THR A 29 -27.82 7.06 -32.13
C THR A 29 -27.68 5.72 -32.86
N ARG A 30 -27.72 4.62 -32.12
CA ARG A 30 -27.71 3.28 -32.70
C ARG A 30 -29.02 2.57 -32.43
N HIS A 31 -29.52 1.87 -33.44
CA HIS A 31 -30.72 1.03 -33.35
C HIS A 31 -30.26 -0.40 -33.01
N PHE A 32 -30.83 -0.95 -31.96
CA PHE A 32 -30.61 -2.35 -31.56
C PHE A 32 -31.62 -3.25 -32.29
N HIS A 33 -31.15 -4.37 -32.84
CA HIS A 33 -31.95 -5.38 -33.53
C HIS A 33 -32.02 -6.67 -32.70
N GLU A 34 -33.09 -7.45 -32.86
CA GLU A 34 -33.34 -8.70 -32.14
C GLU A 34 -32.26 -9.76 -32.37
N ASP A 35 -31.51 -9.69 -33.49
CA ASP A 35 -30.39 -10.55 -33.84
C ASP A 35 -29.08 -10.20 -33.07
N GLY A 36 -29.12 -9.18 -32.23
CA GLY A 36 -27.99 -8.75 -31.44
C GLY A 36 -27.07 -7.73 -32.09
N HIS A 37 -27.38 -7.26 -33.28
CA HIS A 37 -26.61 -6.23 -33.97
C HIS A 37 -27.10 -4.82 -33.66
N THR A 38 -26.22 -3.83 -33.81
CA THR A 38 -26.59 -2.43 -33.77
C THR A 38 -26.27 -1.79 -35.11
N THR A 39 -27.22 -1.02 -35.67
CA THR A 39 -26.98 -0.21 -36.86
C THR A 39 -26.91 1.26 -36.52
N SER A 40 -26.07 2.00 -37.25
CA SER A 40 -25.96 3.46 -37.15
C SER A 40 -27.30 4.10 -37.45
N GLY A 41 -27.73 4.99 -36.60
CA GLY A 41 -28.91 5.82 -36.79
C GLY A 41 -28.50 7.26 -37.10
N ARG A 42 -29.27 8.21 -36.60
CA ARG A 42 -29.03 9.64 -36.83
C ARG A 42 -27.79 10.09 -36.06
N SER A 43 -26.84 10.72 -36.72
CA SER A 43 -25.76 11.42 -36.07
C SER A 43 -26.27 12.69 -35.38
N LYS A 44 -25.81 13.02 -34.19
CA LYS A 44 -26.32 14.15 -33.39
C LYS A 44 -25.25 15.23 -33.14
N GLU A 45 -24.24 15.32 -33.98
CA GLU A 45 -23.08 16.17 -33.65
C GLU A 45 -22.92 17.42 -34.55
N THR A 46 -23.87 17.75 -35.34
CA THR A 46 -23.78 19.06 -36.00
C THR A 46 -24.48 20.12 -35.16
N ALA A 47 -23.79 21.24 -34.93
CA ALA A 47 -24.36 22.41 -34.21
C ALA A 47 -25.75 22.79 -34.75
N GLU A 48 -26.01 22.52 -36.02
CA GLU A 48 -27.28 22.74 -36.74
C GLU A 48 -28.42 21.88 -36.17
N ASP A 49 -28.15 20.63 -35.76
CA ASP A 49 -29.16 19.73 -35.18
C ASP A 49 -29.73 20.26 -33.86
N TYR A 50 -28.91 20.96 -33.08
CA TYR A 50 -29.29 21.54 -31.81
C TYR A 50 -29.60 23.04 -31.90
N ARG A 51 -29.55 23.63 -33.11
CA ARG A 51 -29.77 25.04 -33.34
C ARG A 51 -28.87 25.95 -32.51
N TYR A 52 -27.61 25.54 -32.31
CA TYR A 52 -26.59 26.37 -31.69
C TYR A 52 -26.13 27.43 -32.69
N PHE A 53 -26.44 28.69 -32.44
CA PHE A 53 -25.89 29.83 -33.16
C PHE A 53 -25.15 30.73 -32.17
N PRO A 54 -24.18 31.51 -32.68
CA PRO A 54 -23.54 32.49 -31.83
C PRO A 54 -24.59 33.43 -31.21
N GLU A 55 -24.50 33.62 -29.90
CA GLU A 55 -25.33 34.59 -29.19
C GLU A 55 -24.87 36.02 -29.58
N PRO A 56 -25.72 36.87 -30.17
CA PRO A 56 -25.31 38.17 -30.66
C PRO A 56 -24.86 39.14 -29.52
N ASP A 57 -25.34 38.90 -28.31
CA ASP A 57 -24.99 39.71 -27.14
C ASP A 57 -23.70 39.28 -26.45
N LEU A 58 -23.08 38.16 -26.86
CA LEU A 58 -21.81 37.66 -26.32
C LEU A 58 -20.64 38.00 -27.26
N VAL A 59 -19.68 38.73 -26.70
CA VAL A 59 -18.43 39.03 -27.42
C VAL A 59 -17.60 37.76 -27.57
N PRO A 60 -17.04 37.47 -28.76
CA PRO A 60 -16.14 36.34 -28.94
C PRO A 60 -14.98 36.35 -27.93
N VAL A 61 -14.80 35.22 -27.25
CA VAL A 61 -13.63 35.07 -26.33
C VAL A 61 -12.43 34.70 -27.18
N HIS A 62 -11.41 35.56 -27.17
CA HIS A 62 -10.14 35.31 -27.83
C HIS A 62 -9.12 34.78 -26.85
N VAL A 63 -8.73 33.51 -27.01
CA VAL A 63 -7.70 32.87 -26.19
C VAL A 63 -6.38 32.92 -26.95
N ASP A 64 -5.41 33.69 -26.43
CA ASP A 64 -4.09 33.76 -27.03
C ASP A 64 -3.21 32.53 -26.65
N ALA A 65 -2.14 32.33 -27.44
CA ALA A 65 -1.22 31.21 -27.21
C ALA A 65 -0.51 31.32 -25.84
N ALA A 66 -0.25 32.50 -25.36
CA ALA A 66 0.41 32.71 -24.06
C ALA A 66 -0.52 32.27 -22.90
N TRP A 67 -1.82 32.50 -23.01
CA TRP A 67 -2.81 32.02 -22.06
C TRP A 67 -2.86 30.48 -22.05
N VAL A 68 -2.90 29.85 -23.23
CA VAL A 68 -2.89 28.39 -23.36
C VAL A 68 -1.64 27.79 -22.72
N GLU A 69 -0.47 28.38 -22.97
CA GLU A 69 0.78 27.89 -22.37
C GLU A 69 0.81 28.05 -20.85
N ARG A 70 0.29 29.17 -20.31
CA ARG A 70 0.16 29.32 -18.85
C ARG A 70 -0.74 28.23 -18.23
N VAL A 71 -1.88 27.94 -18.86
CA VAL A 71 -2.78 26.88 -18.40
C VAL A 71 -2.08 25.51 -18.48
N ARG A 72 -1.42 25.23 -19.61
CA ARG A 72 -0.69 23.97 -19.81
C ARG A 72 0.41 23.79 -18.77
N ALA A 73 1.16 24.84 -18.47
CA ALA A 73 2.21 24.81 -17.44
C ALA A 73 1.65 24.62 -16.01
N ALA A 74 0.43 25.08 -15.76
CA ALA A 74 -0.23 24.95 -14.46
C ALA A 74 -1.03 23.62 -14.33
N MET A 75 -1.19 22.85 -15.41
CA MET A 75 -1.90 21.59 -15.35
C MET A 75 -1.14 20.56 -14.49
N PRO A 76 -1.80 19.92 -13.52
CA PRO A 76 -1.19 18.82 -12.80
C PRO A 76 -0.93 17.62 -13.73
N GLU A 77 0.00 16.78 -13.34
CA GLU A 77 0.26 15.52 -14.05
C GLU A 77 -1.02 14.68 -14.13
N LEU A 78 -1.33 14.20 -15.33
CA LEU A 78 -2.53 13.38 -15.55
C LEU A 78 -2.43 12.07 -14.74
N PRO A 79 -3.52 11.57 -14.13
CA PRO A 79 -3.51 10.36 -13.33
C PRO A 79 -2.90 9.15 -14.04
N ALA A 80 -3.21 8.95 -15.32
CA ALA A 80 -2.66 7.83 -16.10
C ALA A 80 -1.13 7.94 -16.28
N VAL A 81 -0.62 9.15 -16.51
CA VAL A 81 0.82 9.42 -16.65
C VAL A 81 1.52 9.22 -15.31
N ARG A 82 0.95 9.80 -14.25
CA ARG A 82 1.44 9.65 -12.87
C ARG A 82 1.51 8.18 -12.46
N ASN A 83 0.45 7.42 -12.66
CA ASN A 83 0.40 6.02 -12.32
C ASN A 83 1.47 5.19 -13.05
N LYS A 84 1.66 5.46 -14.34
CA LYS A 84 2.71 4.80 -15.14
C LYS A 84 4.11 5.14 -14.61
N ARG A 85 4.35 6.39 -14.25
CA ARG A 85 5.62 6.84 -13.68
C ARG A 85 5.87 6.21 -12.32
N LEU A 86 4.93 6.33 -11.37
CA LEU A 86 5.06 5.78 -10.02
C LEU A 86 5.28 4.27 -10.03
N LYS A 87 4.54 3.54 -10.86
CA LYS A 87 4.74 2.10 -11.02
C LYS A 87 6.17 1.76 -11.45
N ALA A 88 6.71 2.50 -12.42
CA ALA A 88 8.07 2.29 -12.92
C ALA A 88 9.12 2.66 -11.87
N GLU A 89 8.96 3.79 -11.18
CA GLU A 89 9.86 4.27 -10.12
C GLU A 89 9.89 3.32 -8.92
N TRP A 90 8.74 2.77 -8.53
CA TRP A 90 8.64 1.87 -7.40
C TRP A 90 9.02 0.42 -7.71
N GLY A 91 9.09 0.07 -9.00
CA GLY A 91 9.40 -1.29 -9.45
C GLY A 91 8.29 -2.30 -9.15
N PHE A 92 7.04 -1.85 -8.99
CA PHE A 92 5.91 -2.72 -8.72
C PHE A 92 5.43 -3.45 -9.98
N SER A 93 4.97 -4.68 -9.81
CA SER A 93 4.23 -5.41 -10.83
C SER A 93 2.90 -4.73 -11.17
N ASP A 94 2.25 -5.14 -12.25
CA ASP A 94 0.92 -4.65 -12.63
C ASP A 94 -0.13 -4.94 -11.54
N GLU A 95 -0.02 -6.10 -10.92
CA GLU A 95 -0.93 -6.53 -9.86
C GLU A 95 -0.73 -5.69 -8.58
N GLU A 96 0.50 -5.58 -8.11
CA GLU A 96 0.82 -4.79 -6.92
C GLU A 96 0.42 -3.34 -7.04
N PHE A 97 0.69 -2.73 -8.20
CA PHE A 97 0.33 -1.33 -8.41
C PHE A 97 -1.19 -1.14 -8.52
N ARG A 98 -1.89 -2.06 -9.19
CA ARG A 98 -3.36 -2.05 -9.26
C ARG A 98 -3.99 -2.16 -7.87
N ASP A 99 -3.45 -3.03 -7.00
CA ASP A 99 -3.93 -3.19 -5.64
C ASP A 99 -3.76 -1.91 -4.82
N VAL A 100 -2.61 -1.23 -4.95
CA VAL A 100 -2.35 0.08 -4.31
C VAL A 100 -3.34 1.14 -4.77
N VAL A 101 -3.61 1.22 -6.08
CA VAL A 101 -4.58 2.18 -6.64
C VAL A 101 -6.00 1.86 -6.18
N ASN A 102 -6.38 0.59 -6.18
CA ASN A 102 -7.72 0.16 -5.73
C ASN A 102 -7.94 0.39 -4.22
N ALA A 103 -6.88 0.27 -3.41
CA ALA A 103 -6.92 0.59 -1.99
C ALA A 103 -6.95 2.11 -1.71
N GLY A 104 -6.70 2.94 -2.72
CA GLY A 104 -6.71 4.40 -2.59
C GLY A 104 -5.53 4.97 -1.78
N VAL A 105 -4.42 4.22 -1.63
CA VAL A 105 -3.25 4.61 -0.80
C VAL A 105 -2.02 4.98 -1.62
N ALA A 106 -2.19 5.26 -2.91
CA ALA A 106 -1.07 5.61 -3.79
C ALA A 106 -0.40 6.94 -3.40
N ASP A 107 -1.17 7.89 -2.88
CA ASP A 107 -0.66 9.20 -2.44
C ASP A 107 0.13 9.08 -1.14
N GLU A 108 -0.35 8.29 -0.19
CA GLU A 108 0.32 8.00 1.07
C GLU A 108 1.64 7.26 0.84
N ILE A 109 1.65 6.27 -0.06
CA ILE A 109 2.87 5.57 -0.45
C ILE A 109 3.85 6.53 -1.12
N ALA A 110 3.40 7.37 -2.07
CA ALA A 110 4.24 8.37 -2.72
C ALA A 110 4.88 9.31 -1.70
N ALA A 111 4.08 9.90 -0.81
CA ALA A 111 4.57 10.80 0.24
C ALA A 111 5.53 10.09 1.22
N THR A 112 5.34 8.80 1.50
CA THR A 112 6.23 8.02 2.36
C THR A 112 7.57 7.75 1.67
N VAL A 113 7.55 7.48 0.36
CA VAL A 113 8.77 7.31 -0.45
C VAL A 113 9.52 8.62 -0.58
N ASP A 114 8.83 9.72 -0.84
CA ASP A 114 9.41 11.07 -0.91
C ASP A 114 10.05 11.49 0.43
N ALA A 115 9.50 11.00 1.55
CA ALA A 115 10.06 11.21 2.89
C ALA A 115 11.23 10.27 3.23
N GLY A 116 11.62 9.35 2.35
CA GLY A 116 12.85 8.56 2.46
C GLY A 116 12.68 7.05 2.70
N ALA A 117 11.46 6.53 2.81
CA ALA A 117 11.25 5.09 2.90
C ALA A 117 11.38 4.40 1.53
N SER A 118 11.72 3.11 1.53
CA SER A 118 11.66 2.32 0.30
C SER A 118 10.20 2.08 -0.14
N PRO A 119 9.92 1.98 -1.45
CA PRO A 119 8.58 1.67 -1.94
C PRO A 119 8.00 0.39 -1.35
N ALA A 120 8.83 -0.63 -1.17
CA ALA A 120 8.42 -1.91 -0.58
C ALA A 120 8.01 -1.76 0.89
N ALA A 121 8.76 -0.98 1.68
CA ALA A 121 8.44 -0.69 3.07
C ALA A 121 7.14 0.15 3.18
N ALA A 122 7.02 1.20 2.38
CA ALA A 122 5.81 2.00 2.34
C ALA A 122 4.58 1.13 2.02
N ARG A 123 4.65 0.32 0.95
CA ARG A 123 3.57 -0.60 0.59
C ARG A 123 3.26 -1.60 1.72
N LYS A 124 4.28 -2.20 2.36
CA LYS A 124 4.14 -3.14 3.48
C LYS A 124 3.25 -2.56 4.58
N TRP A 125 3.48 -1.31 4.96
CA TRP A 125 2.76 -0.68 6.07
C TRP A 125 1.36 -0.19 5.65
N TRP A 126 1.26 0.54 4.54
CA TRP A 126 -0.02 1.11 4.10
C TRP A 126 -1.02 0.03 3.65
N MET A 127 -0.57 -0.99 2.92
CA MET A 127 -1.42 -2.10 2.48
C MET A 127 -1.61 -3.20 3.53
N GLY A 128 -0.74 -3.22 4.54
CA GLY A 128 -0.77 -4.24 5.59
C GLY A 128 -1.42 -3.76 6.89
N GLU A 129 -0.59 -3.35 7.86
CA GLU A 129 -1.05 -3.05 9.21
C GLU A 129 -1.97 -1.84 9.28
N ILE A 130 -1.68 -0.78 8.51
CA ILE A 130 -2.51 0.45 8.53
C ILE A 130 -3.88 0.17 7.92
N ALA A 131 -3.94 -0.54 6.80
CA ALA A 131 -5.22 -0.99 6.22
C ALA A 131 -5.99 -1.90 7.17
N ARG A 132 -5.31 -2.80 7.90
CA ARG A 132 -5.93 -3.65 8.91
C ARG A 132 -6.53 -2.82 10.05
N LEU A 133 -5.81 -1.81 10.55
CA LEU A 133 -6.30 -0.90 11.59
C LEU A 133 -7.54 -0.13 11.12
N ALA A 134 -7.53 0.40 9.90
CA ALA A 134 -8.67 1.08 9.30
C ALA A 134 -9.91 0.17 9.23
N ASN A 135 -9.73 -1.05 8.73
CA ASN A 135 -10.79 -2.05 8.64
C ASN A 135 -11.37 -2.44 10.02
N VAL A 136 -10.49 -2.64 11.02
CA VAL A 136 -10.94 -3.01 12.37
C VAL A 136 -11.70 -1.88 13.05
N ARG A 137 -11.37 -0.63 12.74
CA ARG A 137 -12.03 0.56 13.30
C ARG A 137 -13.19 1.06 12.45
N GLU A 138 -13.41 0.43 11.28
CA GLU A 138 -14.45 0.82 10.32
C GLU A 138 -14.35 2.31 9.89
N VAL A 139 -13.12 2.80 9.70
CA VAL A 139 -12.80 4.16 9.28
C VAL A 139 -11.95 4.18 8.01
N ALA A 140 -11.89 5.32 7.32
CA ALA A 140 -10.96 5.48 6.21
C ALA A 140 -9.50 5.55 6.72
N VAL A 141 -8.53 5.11 5.89
CA VAL A 141 -7.09 5.15 6.23
C VAL A 141 -6.66 6.55 6.68
N ALA A 142 -7.13 7.59 6.00
CA ALA A 142 -6.83 8.99 6.33
C ALA A 142 -7.33 9.44 7.71
N GLU A 143 -8.34 8.78 8.26
CA GLU A 143 -8.93 9.11 9.57
C GLU A 143 -8.15 8.49 10.75
N LEU A 144 -7.20 7.59 10.47
CA LEU A 144 -6.36 6.98 11.51
C LEU A 144 -5.35 7.95 12.14
N GLY A 145 -5.10 9.11 11.54
CA GLY A 145 -4.09 10.06 12.02
C GLY A 145 -2.63 9.58 11.79
N ILE A 146 -2.43 8.44 11.14
CA ILE A 146 -1.09 7.95 10.77
C ILE A 146 -0.62 8.73 9.54
N THR A 147 0.56 9.31 9.60
CA THR A 147 1.15 10.10 8.53
C THR A 147 2.30 9.36 7.83
N PRO A 148 2.68 9.75 6.60
CA PRO A 148 3.90 9.25 5.95
C PRO A 148 5.16 9.36 6.82
N ALA A 149 5.31 10.47 7.57
CA ALA A 149 6.43 10.67 8.49
C ALA A 149 6.45 9.61 9.61
N HIS A 150 5.30 9.22 10.15
CA HIS A 150 5.22 8.16 11.15
C HIS A 150 5.70 6.81 10.61
N VAL A 151 5.39 6.51 9.35
CA VAL A 151 5.83 5.26 8.69
C VAL A 151 7.35 5.27 8.49
N VAL A 152 7.92 6.39 8.06
CA VAL A 152 9.38 6.56 7.93
C VAL A 152 10.06 6.38 9.28
N GLU A 153 9.54 7.02 10.33
CA GLU A 153 10.10 6.92 11.67
C GLU A 153 10.05 5.48 12.23
N VAL A 154 8.99 4.73 11.95
CA VAL A 154 8.88 3.31 12.28
C VAL A 154 9.95 2.49 11.56
N GLU A 155 10.17 2.71 10.26
CA GLU A 155 11.21 2.03 9.49
C GLU A 155 12.63 2.38 10.00
N GLU A 156 12.88 3.64 10.38
CA GLU A 156 14.14 4.06 11.01
C GLU A 156 14.38 3.30 12.33
N LEU A 157 13.36 3.17 13.17
CA LEU A 157 13.45 2.44 14.44
C LEU A 157 13.71 0.94 14.23
N ILE A 158 13.14 0.35 13.18
CA ILE A 158 13.40 -1.04 12.78
C ILE A 158 14.84 -1.19 12.27
N ALA A 159 15.26 -0.29 11.37
CA ALA A 159 16.63 -0.29 10.82
C ALA A 159 17.70 -0.13 11.92
N ALA A 160 17.42 0.71 12.92
CA ALA A 160 18.26 0.89 14.11
C ALA A 160 18.16 -0.29 15.10
N LYS A 161 17.35 -1.32 14.82
CA LYS A 161 17.06 -2.45 15.73
C LYS A 161 16.50 -2.02 17.09
N THR A 162 15.98 -0.82 17.20
CA THR A 162 15.31 -0.32 18.41
C THR A 162 13.99 -1.02 18.65
N ILE A 163 13.27 -1.35 17.57
CA ILE A 163 12.04 -2.14 17.60
C ILE A 163 12.09 -3.24 16.53
N ASN A 164 11.26 -4.25 16.67
CA ASN A 164 11.01 -5.25 15.64
C ASN A 164 9.63 -5.03 14.97
N ASP A 165 9.33 -5.77 13.89
CA ASP A 165 8.06 -5.66 13.15
C ASP A 165 6.82 -5.84 14.04
N LYS A 166 6.89 -6.70 15.05
CA LYS A 166 5.77 -6.93 15.98
C LYS A 166 5.50 -5.69 16.84
N ILE A 167 6.58 -5.10 17.38
CA ILE A 167 6.49 -3.86 18.16
C ILE A 167 6.04 -2.70 17.25
N ALA A 168 6.55 -2.62 16.03
CA ALA A 168 6.14 -1.60 15.06
C ALA A 168 4.64 -1.59 14.80
N LYS A 169 4.00 -2.76 14.68
CA LYS A 169 2.54 -2.87 14.57
C LYS A 169 1.82 -2.33 15.81
N GLN A 170 2.34 -2.65 17.00
CA GLN A 170 1.79 -2.12 18.24
C GLN A 170 1.95 -0.59 18.33
N VAL A 171 3.11 -0.07 17.94
CA VAL A 171 3.39 1.37 17.90
C VAL A 171 2.44 2.09 16.96
N LEU A 172 2.22 1.59 15.72
CA LEU A 172 1.25 2.16 14.79
C LEU A 172 -0.18 2.15 15.36
N GLY A 173 -0.56 1.11 16.10
CA GLY A 173 -1.83 1.08 16.81
C GLY A 173 -1.96 2.22 17.83
N LEU A 174 -0.93 2.45 18.63
CA LEU A 174 -0.89 3.53 19.64
C LEU A 174 -0.83 4.92 19.00
N VAL A 175 -0.10 5.08 17.89
CA VAL A 175 -0.14 6.32 17.08
C VAL A 175 -1.55 6.60 16.59
N ALA A 176 -2.25 5.59 16.09
CA ALA A 176 -3.64 5.72 15.66
C ALA A 176 -4.62 5.96 16.83
N ASP A 177 -4.23 5.67 18.08
CA ASP A 177 -4.95 6.05 19.29
C ASP A 177 -4.64 7.48 19.76
N GLY A 178 -3.74 8.19 19.04
CA GLY A 178 -3.37 9.57 19.36
C GLY A 178 -2.34 9.70 20.49
N GLU A 179 -1.60 8.64 20.82
CA GLU A 179 -0.64 8.63 21.94
C GLU A 179 0.70 9.32 21.60
N GLY A 180 0.87 9.87 20.42
CA GLY A 180 2.06 10.63 20.01
C GLY A 180 2.78 10.03 18.79
N ALA A 181 3.96 10.57 18.47
CA ALA A 181 4.81 10.08 17.39
C ALA A 181 5.48 8.73 17.73
N PRO A 182 5.88 7.90 16.76
CA PRO A 182 6.44 6.57 17.02
C PRO A 182 7.58 6.54 18.04
N LYS A 183 8.58 7.41 17.94
CA LYS A 183 9.71 7.48 18.88
C LYS A 183 9.27 7.84 20.30
N GLU A 184 8.30 8.75 20.41
CA GLU A 184 7.72 9.15 21.71
C GLU A 184 6.99 7.97 22.35
N VAL A 185 6.15 7.29 21.57
CA VAL A 185 5.41 6.10 22.02
C VAL A 185 6.36 4.98 22.47
N VAL A 186 7.41 4.69 21.69
CA VAL A 186 8.41 3.67 22.03
C VAL A 186 9.07 4.01 23.35
N THR A 187 9.47 5.27 23.56
CA THR A 187 10.13 5.72 24.79
C THR A 187 9.18 5.71 25.97
N ALA A 188 7.99 6.29 25.84
CA ALA A 188 7.02 6.41 26.93
C ALA A 188 6.49 5.05 27.43
N LYS A 189 6.32 4.10 26.51
CA LYS A 189 5.83 2.74 26.84
C LYS A 189 6.94 1.72 27.11
N GLY A 190 8.21 2.09 26.96
CA GLY A 190 9.34 1.17 27.14
C GLY A 190 9.30 0.00 26.16
N LEU A 191 8.96 0.26 24.89
CA LEU A 191 8.77 -0.76 23.84
C LEU A 191 10.07 -1.11 23.10
N ALA A 192 11.20 -0.52 23.48
CA ALA A 192 12.48 -0.85 22.85
C ALA A 192 12.81 -2.33 23.00
N VAL A 193 13.46 -2.89 21.97
CA VAL A 193 13.97 -4.27 22.01
C VAL A 193 14.96 -4.39 23.18
N VAL A 194 14.80 -5.44 23.98
CA VAL A 194 15.76 -5.77 25.02
C VAL A 194 17.01 -6.33 24.34
N SER A 195 18.05 -5.52 24.29
CA SER A 195 19.37 -5.88 23.77
C SER A 195 20.35 -6.25 24.86
N ASP A 196 19.92 -6.33 26.13
CA ASP A 196 20.75 -6.79 27.24
C ASP A 196 20.92 -8.31 27.16
N ASP A 197 22.11 -8.73 26.73
CA ASP A 197 22.47 -10.14 26.62
C ASP A 197 22.36 -10.86 27.98
N GLY A 198 22.48 -10.18 29.09
CA GLY A 198 22.30 -10.75 30.43
C GLY A 198 20.85 -11.19 30.67
N ALA A 199 19.91 -10.27 30.47
CA ALA A 199 18.47 -10.56 30.63
C ALA A 199 17.96 -11.61 29.60
N LEU A 200 18.49 -11.56 28.38
CA LEU A 200 18.18 -12.57 27.37
C LEU A 200 18.70 -13.94 27.73
N THR A 201 19.91 -13.99 28.26
CA THR A 201 20.57 -15.24 28.73
C THR A 201 19.79 -15.89 29.86
N GLU A 202 19.37 -15.12 30.86
CA GLU A 202 18.54 -15.62 31.97
C GLU A 202 17.20 -16.20 31.44
N ALA A 203 16.53 -15.51 30.51
CA ALA A 203 15.30 -15.98 29.92
C ALA A 203 15.49 -17.26 29.08
N VAL A 204 16.62 -17.37 28.38
CA VAL A 204 16.99 -18.58 27.61
C VAL A 204 17.28 -19.73 28.56
N ASP A 205 18.07 -19.53 29.63
CA ASP A 205 18.38 -20.56 30.61
C ASP A 205 17.11 -21.09 31.30
N ALA A 206 16.19 -20.20 31.66
CA ALA A 206 14.89 -20.57 32.19
C ALA A 206 14.04 -21.40 31.16
N ALA A 207 14.06 -21.01 29.88
CA ALA A 207 13.36 -21.74 28.83
C ALA A 207 13.97 -23.11 28.58
N ILE A 208 15.28 -23.26 28.62
CA ILE A 208 16.00 -24.54 28.50
C ILE A 208 15.65 -25.45 29.71
N ALA A 209 15.70 -24.92 30.93
CA ALA A 209 15.38 -25.65 32.14
C ALA A 209 13.93 -26.15 32.18
N ALA A 210 12.98 -25.35 31.63
CA ALA A 210 11.58 -25.71 31.55
C ALA A 210 11.25 -26.73 30.43
N ASN A 211 12.18 -26.95 29.48
CA ASN A 211 11.95 -27.83 28.31
C ASN A 211 13.17 -28.74 28.05
N PRO A 212 13.55 -29.61 28.99
CA PRO A 212 14.74 -30.45 28.84
C PRO A 212 14.70 -31.38 27.64
N ASP A 213 13.53 -31.93 27.31
CA ASP A 213 13.35 -32.83 26.15
C ASP A 213 13.62 -32.10 24.81
N VAL A 214 13.32 -30.81 24.73
CA VAL A 214 13.60 -29.99 23.55
C VAL A 214 15.09 -29.70 23.44
N ALA A 215 15.73 -29.39 24.57
CA ALA A 215 17.17 -29.16 24.64
C ALA A 215 17.97 -30.39 24.18
N GLU A 216 17.58 -31.59 24.61
CA GLU A 216 18.20 -32.85 24.17
C GLU A 216 18.01 -33.11 22.67
N LYS A 217 16.84 -32.80 22.11
CA LYS A 217 16.60 -32.89 20.65
C LYS A 217 17.49 -31.96 19.85
N ILE A 218 17.73 -30.74 20.35
CA ILE A 218 18.62 -29.76 19.69
C ILE A 218 20.07 -30.24 19.76
N LYS A 219 20.53 -30.70 20.92
CA LYS A 219 21.86 -31.31 21.07
C LYS A 219 22.04 -32.53 20.17
N GLY A 220 20.98 -33.30 19.92
CA GLY A 220 20.93 -34.41 18.99
C GLY A 220 20.84 -34.01 17.50
N GLY A 221 21.03 -32.70 17.14
CA GLY A 221 21.08 -32.20 15.79
C GLY A 221 19.72 -31.79 15.17
N LYS A 222 18.61 -31.82 15.91
CA LYS A 222 17.30 -31.38 15.40
C LYS A 222 17.14 -29.87 15.52
N MET A 223 17.82 -29.10 14.64
CA MET A 223 17.80 -27.62 14.64
C MET A 223 16.40 -26.99 14.49
N ALA A 224 15.44 -27.70 13.87
CA ALA A 224 14.05 -27.24 13.80
C ALA A 224 13.37 -27.09 15.17
N ALA A 225 13.87 -27.82 16.19
CA ALA A 225 13.33 -27.75 17.55
C ALA A 225 13.68 -26.45 18.30
N VAL A 226 14.65 -25.66 17.82
CA VAL A 226 15.04 -24.37 18.43
C VAL A 226 13.85 -23.41 18.54
N GLY A 227 12.96 -23.42 17.56
CA GLY A 227 11.74 -22.59 17.58
C GLY A 227 10.85 -22.81 18.81
N ALA A 228 10.86 -24.02 19.39
CA ALA A 228 10.10 -24.35 20.60
C ALA A 228 10.66 -23.71 21.86
N LEU A 229 11.96 -23.32 21.89
CA LEU A 229 12.57 -22.57 22.98
C LEU A 229 12.45 -21.05 22.77
N ILE A 230 12.47 -20.60 21.52
CA ILE A 230 12.30 -19.16 21.19
C ILE A 230 10.93 -18.65 21.67
N GLY A 231 9.85 -19.42 21.47
CA GLY A 231 8.51 -19.02 21.86
C GLY A 231 8.37 -18.61 23.34
N PRO A 232 8.77 -19.44 24.31
CA PRO A 232 8.77 -19.11 25.74
C PRO A 232 9.60 -17.85 26.07
N VAL A 233 10.80 -17.71 25.47
CA VAL A 233 11.66 -16.51 25.67
C VAL A 233 10.96 -15.26 25.14
N MET A 234 10.40 -15.32 23.94
CA MET A 234 9.63 -14.20 23.36
C MET A 234 8.42 -13.83 24.23
N LYS A 235 7.77 -14.81 24.86
CA LYS A 235 6.66 -14.55 25.78
C LYS A 235 7.16 -13.90 27.08
N ALA A 236 8.25 -14.37 27.65
CA ALA A 236 8.86 -13.80 28.86
C ALA A 236 9.32 -12.35 28.64
N THR A 237 9.88 -12.06 27.49
CA THR A 237 10.33 -10.70 27.10
C THR A 237 9.21 -9.85 26.48
N ARG A 238 7.95 -10.26 26.56
CA ARG A 238 6.80 -9.56 25.98
C ARG A 238 6.93 -9.26 24.47
N GLY A 239 7.73 -10.03 23.75
CA GLY A 239 8.03 -9.85 22.35
C GLY A 239 9.10 -8.82 22.05
N GLN A 240 9.78 -8.31 23.06
CA GLN A 240 10.87 -7.33 22.94
C GLN A 240 12.25 -7.95 22.66
N ALA A 241 12.38 -9.29 22.70
CA ALA A 241 13.62 -9.95 22.32
C ALA A 241 13.79 -10.01 20.79
N ASP A 242 15.04 -9.92 20.32
CA ASP A 242 15.37 -10.28 18.94
C ASP A 242 15.43 -11.81 18.81
N ALA A 243 14.56 -12.36 17.96
CA ALA A 243 14.46 -13.81 17.79
C ALA A 243 15.74 -14.43 17.20
N GLY A 244 16.50 -13.69 16.39
CA GLY A 244 17.79 -14.10 15.85
C GLY A 244 18.82 -14.21 17.00
N ARG A 245 18.90 -13.17 17.83
CA ARG A 245 19.81 -13.15 18.97
C ARG A 245 19.46 -14.22 20.01
N VAL A 246 18.16 -14.42 20.29
CA VAL A 246 17.70 -15.51 21.17
C VAL A 246 18.13 -16.87 20.63
N ARG A 247 18.01 -17.08 19.31
CA ARG A 247 18.46 -18.33 18.68
C ARG A 247 19.96 -18.55 18.85
N GLU A 248 20.77 -17.51 18.64
CA GLU A 248 22.22 -17.58 18.83
C GLU A 248 22.56 -17.98 20.27
N ILE A 249 21.98 -17.30 21.28
CA ILE A 249 22.20 -17.60 22.70
C ILE A 249 21.76 -19.03 23.04
N VAL A 250 20.61 -19.49 22.52
CA VAL A 250 20.15 -20.88 22.72
C VAL A 250 21.16 -21.89 22.19
N LEU A 251 21.70 -21.68 20.97
CA LEU A 251 22.70 -22.59 20.38
C LEU A 251 24.02 -22.56 21.14
N GLU A 252 24.47 -21.37 21.55
CA GLU A 252 25.67 -21.18 22.36
C GLU A 252 25.55 -21.90 23.72
N ARG A 253 24.43 -21.72 24.42
CA ARG A 253 24.16 -22.37 25.71
C ARG A 253 24.06 -23.88 25.64
N LEU A 254 23.58 -24.41 24.51
CA LEU A 254 23.49 -25.85 24.31
C LEU A 254 24.77 -26.47 23.73
N GLY A 255 25.78 -25.64 23.38
CA GLY A 255 27.05 -26.08 22.79
C GLY A 255 26.89 -26.66 21.37
N VAL A 256 25.93 -26.14 20.60
CA VAL A 256 25.65 -26.58 19.25
C VAL A 256 25.90 -25.41 18.33
N SER A 257 26.95 -25.49 17.48
CA SER A 257 27.31 -24.46 16.48
C SER A 257 27.07 -24.97 15.06
#